data_35b0cd2c988af0ce2eb587f0c3eabc1a
#
_entry.id   35b0cd2c988af0ce2eb587f0c3eabc1a
#
_cell.length_a   1.000
_cell.length_b   1.000
_cell.length_c   1.000
_cell.angle_alpha   90.00
_cell.angle_beta   90.00
_cell.angle_gamma   90.00
#
_symmetry.space_group_name_H-M   'P 1'
#
loop_
_entity.id
_entity.type
_entity.pdbx_description
1 polymer ?
#
loop_
_entity_poly.entity_id
_entity_poly.type
_entity_poly.pdbx_seq_one_letter_code
_entity_poly.pdbx_strand_id
1 'polypeptide(L)'
;MSPFTALLSPPPTRNHAPLPATGRAGRNLPAAIGVAVILVGAILASLMFNKVAFVGVVVLAVCGALWELAGAFARKGIRLPLAPLWLGAIGIAVSAWTVGAESAFGAYIATAGACALWSFMDQAEAETGTALESAEHDDVPRTNIHDEVRRSRSVTASAAVFAATYLPFLAGFAVLLVAQDHGVGKVVMLIALPVANDTGGWLAGIIFGKHPMAPSVSPKKSWEGFAGSMAAAVVVGAGCVWVLGGRTAACIPAGALLGIVVVIVSTLGDLGESLLKRDLGLKDMGTLLPGHGGLMDRLDSILVAAPVVYVFSLIML
;
A
#
# COMPACT_ATOMS: atom_id res chain seq x y z
N MET A 1 -17.42 24.52 3.95
CA MET A 1 -17.02 23.37 3.08
C MET A 1 -18.13 22.34 3.12
N SER A 2 -18.56 21.83 1.96
CA SER A 2 -19.53 20.74 1.94
C SER A 2 -18.87 19.45 2.50
N PRO A 3 -19.63 18.51 3.07
CA PRO A 3 -19.06 17.24 3.56
C PRO A 3 -18.31 16.47 2.47
N PHE A 4 -18.68 16.65 1.20
CA PHE A 4 -18.03 16.03 0.05
C PHE A 4 -16.66 16.65 -0.25
N THR A 5 -16.50 17.98 -0.14
CA THR A 5 -15.20 18.64 -0.30
C THR A 5 -14.23 18.29 0.84
N ALA A 6 -14.73 18.08 2.06
CA ALA A 6 -13.93 17.63 3.19
C ALA A 6 -13.42 16.19 3.00
N LEU A 7 -14.19 15.33 2.33
CA LEU A 7 -13.79 13.96 2.02
C LEU A 7 -12.67 13.91 0.98
N LEU A 8 -12.71 14.78 -0.03
CA LEU A 8 -11.72 14.87 -1.10
C LEU A 8 -10.43 15.61 -0.71
N SER A 9 -10.43 16.30 0.42
CA SER A 9 -9.29 17.07 0.93
C SER A 9 -9.01 16.65 2.37
N PRO A 10 -8.41 15.48 2.62
CA PRO A 10 -8.12 15.01 3.96
C PRO A 10 -7.21 15.99 4.69
N PRO A 11 -7.44 16.20 5.99
CA PRO A 11 -6.57 17.06 6.79
C PRO A 11 -5.17 16.46 6.87
N PRO A 12 -4.12 17.29 6.99
CA PRO A 12 -2.75 16.79 7.15
C PRO A 12 -2.65 15.82 8.32
N THR A 13 -2.08 14.65 8.08
CA THR A 13 -1.86 13.63 9.11
C THR A 13 -1.02 14.21 10.24
N ARG A 14 -1.45 14.08 11.47
CA ARG A 14 -0.73 14.56 12.65
C ARG A 14 0.05 13.41 13.27
N ASN A 15 1.28 13.69 13.73
CA ASN A 15 1.96 12.77 14.63
C ASN A 15 1.15 12.74 15.93
N HIS A 16 0.52 11.61 16.22
CA HIS A 16 -0.09 11.44 17.54
C HIS A 16 1.01 11.23 18.57
N ALA A 17 0.91 11.92 19.71
CA ALA A 17 1.67 11.56 20.88
C ALA A 17 1.42 10.06 21.16
N PRO A 18 2.44 9.29 21.61
CA PRO A 18 2.22 7.91 21.99
C PRO A 18 1.04 7.88 22.95
N LEU A 19 0.02 7.06 22.64
CA LEU A 19 -1.08 6.83 23.58
C LEU A 19 -0.47 6.46 24.94
N PRO A 20 -0.98 7.01 26.06
CA PRO A 20 -0.44 6.69 27.39
C PRO A 20 -0.34 5.18 27.51
N ALA A 21 0.84 4.71 27.88
CA ALA A 21 1.16 3.29 27.96
C ALA A 21 0.26 2.63 29.01
N THR A 22 -0.83 2.06 28.58
CA THR A 22 -1.70 1.22 29.40
C THR A 22 -1.10 -0.19 29.38
N GLY A 23 -0.21 -0.45 30.33
CA GLY A 23 0.41 -1.76 30.53
C GLY A 23 1.73 -1.99 29.76
N ARG A 24 2.37 -3.13 30.00
CA ARG A 24 3.66 -3.56 29.42
C ARG A 24 3.70 -3.60 27.88
N ALA A 25 2.57 -3.58 27.20
CA ALA A 25 2.46 -3.68 25.74
C ALA A 25 2.41 -2.31 25.00
N GLY A 26 2.29 -1.17 25.70
CA GLY A 26 2.32 0.18 25.09
C GLY A 26 1.22 0.48 24.06
N ARG A 27 0.19 -0.40 23.92
CA ARG A 27 -0.94 -0.29 22.98
C ARG A 27 -2.22 -0.79 23.65
N ASN A 28 -3.37 -0.33 23.17
CA ASN A 28 -4.67 -0.89 23.55
C ASN A 28 -4.83 -2.27 22.88
N LEU A 29 -4.27 -3.31 23.52
CA LEU A 29 -4.19 -4.67 22.98
C LEU A 29 -5.57 -5.26 22.62
N PRO A 30 -6.65 -5.10 23.44
CA PRO A 30 -7.97 -5.60 23.08
C PRO A 30 -8.54 -4.96 21.82
N ALA A 31 -8.39 -3.64 21.64
CA ALA A 31 -8.84 -2.96 20.42
C ALA A 31 -8.05 -3.42 19.20
N ALA A 32 -6.74 -3.61 19.37
CA ALA A 32 -5.89 -4.13 18.31
C ALA A 32 -6.34 -5.55 17.87
N ILE A 33 -6.52 -6.47 18.80
CA ILE A 33 -6.99 -7.83 18.49
C ILE A 33 -8.37 -7.78 17.82
N GLY A 34 -9.30 -6.96 18.33
CA GLY A 34 -10.64 -6.83 17.75
C GLY A 34 -10.62 -6.38 16.28
N VAL A 35 -9.82 -5.35 15.96
CA VAL A 35 -9.66 -4.86 14.57
C VAL A 35 -9.02 -5.93 13.68
N ALA A 36 -7.99 -6.65 14.15
CA ALA A 36 -7.38 -7.74 13.38
C ALA A 36 -8.37 -8.85 13.06
N VAL A 37 -9.15 -9.28 14.05
CA VAL A 37 -10.18 -10.32 13.88
C VAL A 37 -11.26 -9.88 12.89
N ILE A 38 -11.70 -8.63 12.96
CA ILE A 38 -12.70 -8.08 12.03
C ILE A 38 -12.13 -8.04 10.60
N LEU A 39 -10.92 -7.53 10.40
CA LEU A 39 -10.30 -7.43 9.08
C LEU A 39 -10.05 -8.82 8.46
N VAL A 40 -9.42 -9.72 9.21
CA VAL A 40 -9.16 -11.09 8.75
C VAL A 40 -10.48 -11.81 8.51
N GLY A 41 -11.46 -11.67 9.41
CA GLY A 41 -12.79 -12.25 9.26
C GLY A 41 -13.52 -11.73 8.03
N ALA A 42 -13.47 -10.43 7.75
CA ALA A 42 -14.08 -9.84 6.55
C ALA A 42 -13.43 -10.35 5.26
N ILE A 43 -12.08 -10.45 5.23
CA ILE A 43 -11.35 -10.99 4.08
C ILE A 43 -11.72 -12.47 3.87
N LEU A 44 -11.65 -13.30 4.91
CA LEU A 44 -11.96 -14.73 4.79
C LEU A 44 -13.44 -14.96 4.43
N ALA A 45 -14.36 -14.25 5.05
CA ALA A 45 -15.78 -14.34 4.72
C ALA A 45 -16.02 -13.94 3.26
N SER A 46 -15.47 -12.82 2.80
CA SER A 46 -15.60 -12.39 1.40
C SER A 46 -15.06 -13.43 0.42
N LEU A 47 -13.90 -14.03 0.70
CA LEU A 47 -13.30 -15.07 -0.14
C LEU A 47 -14.11 -16.37 -0.16
N MET A 48 -14.70 -16.76 0.96
CA MET A 48 -15.46 -18.02 1.08
C MET A 48 -16.86 -17.93 0.49
N PHE A 49 -17.55 -16.80 0.68
CA PHE A 49 -18.94 -16.67 0.27
C PHE A 49 -19.12 -16.06 -1.11
N ASN A 50 -18.31 -15.09 -1.49
CA ASN A 50 -18.45 -14.41 -2.79
C ASN A 50 -17.15 -13.69 -3.19
N LYS A 51 -16.50 -14.16 -4.25
CA LYS A 51 -15.30 -13.53 -4.80
C LYS A 51 -15.50 -12.04 -5.19
N VAL A 52 -16.71 -11.65 -5.63
CA VAL A 52 -17.02 -10.24 -5.95
C VAL A 52 -17.03 -9.39 -4.68
N ALA A 53 -17.49 -9.93 -3.55
CA ALA A 53 -17.42 -9.23 -2.26
C ALA A 53 -15.95 -8.96 -1.87
N PHE A 54 -15.02 -9.89 -2.14
CA PHE A 54 -13.59 -9.68 -1.93
C PHE A 54 -13.06 -8.52 -2.79
N VAL A 55 -13.46 -8.42 -4.06
CA VAL A 55 -13.10 -7.27 -4.92
C VAL A 55 -13.57 -5.96 -4.29
N GLY A 56 -14.79 -5.92 -3.75
CA GLY A 56 -15.31 -4.78 -3.00
C GLY A 56 -14.46 -4.43 -1.78
N VAL A 57 -14.03 -5.44 -1.00
CA VAL A 57 -13.14 -5.25 0.15
C VAL A 57 -11.79 -4.66 -0.28
N VAL A 58 -11.21 -5.14 -1.38
CA VAL A 58 -9.95 -4.60 -1.92
C VAL A 58 -10.13 -3.14 -2.33
N VAL A 59 -11.20 -2.79 -3.06
CA VAL A 59 -11.49 -1.40 -3.47
C VAL A 59 -11.63 -0.49 -2.25
N LEU A 60 -12.39 -0.89 -1.24
CA LEU A 60 -12.56 -0.11 -0.01
C LEU A 60 -11.25 0.08 0.75
N ALA A 61 -10.43 -0.97 0.84
CA ALA A 61 -9.12 -0.90 1.47
C ALA A 61 -8.18 0.06 0.72
N VAL A 62 -8.16 -0.02 -0.62
CA VAL A 62 -7.36 0.88 -1.46
C VAL A 62 -7.82 2.32 -1.35
N CYS A 63 -9.14 2.58 -1.37
CA CYS A 63 -9.69 3.93 -1.22
C CYS A 63 -9.34 4.54 0.16
N GLY A 64 -9.41 3.74 1.22
CA GLY A 64 -8.99 4.14 2.56
C GLY A 64 -7.49 4.43 2.66
N ALA A 65 -6.65 3.56 2.08
CA ALA A 65 -5.21 3.76 2.05
C ALA A 65 -4.81 4.99 1.21
N LEU A 66 -5.49 5.26 0.09
CA LEU A 66 -5.32 6.48 -0.71
C LEU A 66 -5.67 7.74 0.10
N TRP A 67 -6.71 7.68 0.92
CA TRP A 67 -7.10 8.79 1.77
C TRP A 67 -6.04 9.06 2.86
N GLU A 68 -5.49 8.03 3.49
CA GLU A 68 -4.37 8.18 4.45
C GLU A 68 -3.12 8.74 3.77
N LEU A 69 -2.77 8.21 2.60
CA LEU A 69 -1.62 8.66 1.83
C LEU A 69 -1.76 10.13 1.42
N ALA A 70 -2.96 10.55 1.00
CA ALA A 70 -3.24 11.96 0.68
C ALA A 70 -3.07 12.87 1.90
N GLY A 71 -3.54 12.45 3.08
CA GLY A 71 -3.31 13.17 4.34
C GLY A 71 -1.82 13.25 4.71
N ALA A 72 -1.05 12.20 4.44
CA ALA A 72 0.39 12.19 4.66
C ALA A 72 1.12 13.16 3.74
N PHE A 73 0.81 13.19 2.44
CA PHE A 73 1.38 14.13 1.47
C PHE A 73 0.95 15.59 1.73
N ALA A 74 -0.28 15.81 2.22
CA ALA A 74 -0.77 17.14 2.58
C ALA A 74 0.10 17.84 3.64
N ARG A 75 0.84 17.10 4.48
CA ARG A 75 1.83 17.68 5.42
C ARG A 75 2.95 18.44 4.73
N LYS A 76 3.29 18.06 3.51
CA LYS A 76 4.32 18.71 2.69
C LYS A 76 3.71 19.67 1.66
N GLY A 77 2.42 19.98 1.79
CA GLY A 77 1.70 20.85 0.85
C GLY A 77 1.35 20.17 -0.48
N ILE A 78 1.58 18.85 -0.61
CA ILE A 78 1.27 18.10 -1.83
C ILE A 78 -0.16 17.60 -1.75
N ARG A 79 -1.03 18.02 -2.68
CA ARG A 79 -2.44 17.66 -2.73
C ARG A 79 -2.68 16.57 -3.77
N LEU A 80 -2.92 15.33 -3.32
CA LEU A 80 -3.24 14.24 -4.24
C LEU A 80 -4.66 14.38 -4.79
N PRO A 81 -4.89 14.14 -6.10
CA PRO A 81 -6.19 14.18 -6.73
C PRO A 81 -7.00 12.91 -6.39
N LEU A 82 -7.68 12.89 -5.24
CA LEU A 82 -8.37 11.70 -4.74
C LEU A 82 -9.51 11.23 -5.65
N ALA A 83 -10.25 12.15 -6.31
CA ALA A 83 -11.35 11.77 -7.18
C ALA A 83 -10.89 10.87 -8.34
N PRO A 84 -9.92 11.24 -9.19
CA PRO A 84 -9.43 10.36 -10.23
C PRO A 84 -8.71 9.11 -9.68
N LEU A 85 -8.06 9.18 -8.51
CA LEU A 85 -7.43 8.03 -7.88
C LEU A 85 -8.47 6.98 -7.43
N TRP A 86 -9.58 7.39 -6.82
CA TRP A 86 -10.65 6.49 -6.41
C TRP A 86 -11.40 5.88 -7.60
N LEU A 87 -11.73 6.70 -8.59
CA LEU A 87 -12.34 6.22 -9.84
C LEU A 87 -11.41 5.24 -10.55
N GLY A 88 -10.11 5.53 -10.57
CA GLY A 88 -9.09 4.65 -11.12
C GLY A 88 -8.97 3.34 -10.35
N ALA A 89 -9.01 3.36 -9.02
CA ALA A 89 -9.00 2.15 -8.20
C ALA A 89 -10.19 1.23 -8.52
N ILE A 90 -11.39 1.80 -8.65
CA ILE A 90 -12.59 1.06 -9.07
C ILE A 90 -12.41 0.54 -10.49
N GLY A 91 -11.97 1.38 -11.43
CA GLY A 91 -11.76 1.02 -12.84
C GLY A 91 -10.76 -0.12 -13.02
N ILE A 92 -9.61 -0.06 -12.32
CA ILE A 92 -8.59 -1.11 -12.36
C ILE A 92 -9.16 -2.43 -11.77
N ALA A 93 -9.84 -2.37 -10.63
CA ALA A 93 -10.40 -3.56 -9.99
C ALA A 93 -11.50 -4.20 -10.85
N VAL A 94 -12.41 -3.41 -11.42
CA VAL A 94 -13.47 -3.90 -12.33
C VAL A 94 -12.85 -4.50 -13.59
N SER A 95 -11.89 -3.81 -14.21
CA SER A 95 -11.20 -4.31 -15.42
C SER A 95 -10.43 -5.60 -15.15
N ALA A 96 -9.73 -5.69 -14.00
CA ALA A 96 -9.02 -6.89 -13.58
C ALA A 96 -9.98 -8.08 -13.37
N TRP A 97 -11.15 -7.83 -12.80
CA TRP A 97 -12.15 -8.86 -12.54
C TRP A 97 -12.89 -9.34 -13.80
N THR A 98 -13.28 -8.42 -14.69
CA THR A 98 -14.18 -8.72 -15.81
C THR A 98 -13.49 -9.07 -17.11
N VAL A 99 -12.31 -8.49 -17.37
CA VAL A 99 -11.60 -8.61 -18.64
C VAL A 99 -10.22 -9.26 -18.48
N GLY A 100 -9.50 -8.90 -17.41
CA GLY A 100 -8.19 -9.46 -17.09
C GLY A 100 -7.05 -8.42 -17.09
N ALA A 101 -5.81 -8.93 -17.15
CA ALA A 101 -4.60 -8.14 -16.90
C ALA A 101 -4.39 -7.00 -17.91
N GLU A 102 -4.65 -7.23 -19.20
CA GLU A 102 -4.44 -6.20 -20.25
C GLU A 102 -5.33 -4.99 -20.02
N SER A 103 -6.61 -5.23 -19.74
CA SER A 103 -7.58 -4.15 -19.46
C SER A 103 -7.28 -3.43 -18.14
N ALA A 104 -6.84 -4.17 -17.10
CA ALA A 104 -6.42 -3.58 -15.85
C ALA A 104 -5.21 -2.66 -16.03
N PHE A 105 -4.24 -3.07 -16.86
CA PHE A 105 -3.10 -2.22 -17.21
C PHE A 105 -3.52 -0.98 -18.00
N GLY A 106 -4.44 -1.12 -18.97
CA GLY A 106 -5.03 0.03 -19.68
C GLY A 106 -5.74 1.01 -18.75
N ALA A 107 -6.53 0.49 -17.80
CA ALA A 107 -7.20 1.30 -16.77
C ALA A 107 -6.18 2.02 -15.85
N TYR A 108 -5.07 1.36 -15.51
CA TYR A 108 -3.98 1.99 -14.76
C TYR A 108 -3.33 3.15 -15.55
N ILE A 109 -3.01 2.95 -16.83
CA ILE A 109 -2.43 4.02 -17.68
C ILE A 109 -3.39 5.21 -17.77
N ALA A 110 -4.69 4.94 -17.99
CA ALA A 110 -5.71 5.99 -18.00
C ALA A 110 -5.79 6.74 -16.67
N THR A 111 -5.72 6.01 -15.55
CA THR A 111 -5.72 6.60 -14.19
C THR A 111 -4.50 7.47 -13.97
N ALA A 112 -3.30 6.97 -14.27
CA ALA A 112 -2.05 7.72 -14.12
C ALA A 112 -2.06 9.01 -14.99
N GLY A 113 -2.54 8.89 -16.23
CA GLY A 113 -2.71 10.03 -17.13
C GLY A 113 -3.72 11.05 -16.61
N ALA A 114 -4.88 10.59 -16.13
CA ALA A 114 -5.90 11.46 -15.55
C ALA A 114 -5.40 12.17 -14.28
N CYS A 115 -4.65 11.47 -13.42
CA CYS A 115 -4.06 12.06 -12.22
C CYS A 115 -2.99 13.11 -12.56
N ALA A 116 -2.14 12.83 -13.55
CA ALA A 116 -1.16 13.78 -14.02
C ALA A 116 -1.84 15.04 -14.61
N LEU A 117 -2.82 14.85 -15.49
CA LEU A 117 -3.58 15.96 -16.11
C LEU A 117 -4.30 16.79 -15.05
N TRP A 118 -4.99 16.14 -14.11
CA TRP A 118 -5.67 16.83 -12.99
C TRP A 118 -4.72 17.70 -12.19
N SER A 119 -3.52 17.16 -11.87
CA SER A 119 -2.50 17.90 -11.11
C SER A 119 -2.01 19.15 -11.84
N PHE A 120 -2.02 19.14 -13.17
CA PHE A 120 -1.71 20.33 -13.96
C PHE A 120 -2.86 21.34 -14.00
N MET A 121 -4.12 20.89 -14.02
CA MET A 121 -5.30 21.76 -14.09
C MET A 121 -5.59 22.44 -12.75
N ASP A 122 -5.56 21.72 -11.64
CA ASP A 122 -5.86 22.22 -10.29
C ASP A 122 -4.91 23.36 -9.88
N GLN A 123 -3.65 23.28 -10.29
CA GLN A 123 -2.66 24.32 -10.01
C GLN A 123 -2.72 25.50 -10.98
N ALA A 124 -3.27 25.33 -12.18
CA ALA A 124 -3.51 26.44 -13.10
C ALA A 124 -4.57 27.42 -12.54
N GLU A 125 -5.59 26.88 -11.85
CA GLU A 125 -6.58 27.72 -11.16
C GLU A 125 -5.96 28.48 -9.97
N ALA A 126 -5.04 27.86 -9.22
CA ALA A 126 -4.32 28.50 -8.13
C ALA A 126 -3.40 29.64 -8.63
N GLU A 127 -2.73 29.46 -9.78
CA GLU A 127 -1.92 30.51 -10.43
C GLU A 127 -2.75 31.73 -10.84
N THR A 128 -3.92 31.48 -11.43
CA THR A 128 -4.80 32.59 -11.85
C THR A 128 -5.27 33.39 -10.64
N GLY A 129 -5.58 32.71 -9.53
CA GLY A 129 -5.94 33.37 -8.26
C GLY A 129 -4.79 34.18 -7.66
N THR A 130 -3.60 33.61 -7.60
CA THR A 130 -2.40 34.30 -7.03
C THR A 130 -1.90 35.41 -7.96
N ALA A 131 -2.00 35.26 -9.28
CA ALA A 131 -1.64 36.31 -10.24
C ALA A 131 -2.58 37.52 -10.16
N LEU A 132 -3.85 37.30 -9.83
CA LEU A 132 -4.81 38.38 -9.58
C LEU A 132 -4.53 39.12 -8.26
N GLU A 133 -4.14 38.38 -7.19
CA GLU A 133 -3.75 38.97 -5.91
C GLU A 133 -2.39 39.70 -5.98
N SER A 134 -1.42 39.16 -6.71
CA SER A 134 -0.10 39.80 -6.84
C SER A 134 -0.06 40.94 -7.87
N ALA A 135 -1.04 41.05 -8.75
CA ALA A 135 -1.20 42.25 -9.61
C ALA A 135 -1.53 43.52 -8.77
N GLU A 136 -1.97 43.34 -7.53
CA GLU A 136 -2.24 44.41 -6.59
C GLU A 136 -1.00 44.83 -5.74
N HIS A 137 0.11 44.06 -5.80
CA HIS A 137 1.38 44.33 -5.08
C HIS A 137 2.58 44.21 -6.03
N ASP A 138 3.17 45.34 -6.40
CA ASP A 138 4.13 45.54 -7.52
C ASP A 138 5.60 45.13 -7.25
N ASP A 139 5.95 44.43 -6.16
CA ASP A 139 7.34 44.28 -5.68
C ASP A 139 7.95 42.87 -5.70
N VAL A 140 7.34 41.83 -6.31
CA VAL A 140 7.90 40.47 -6.30
C VAL A 140 8.44 40.09 -7.71
N PRO A 141 9.72 39.61 -7.82
CA PRO A 141 10.27 39.18 -9.11
C PRO A 141 9.51 37.99 -9.67
N ARG A 142 8.83 38.18 -10.80
CA ARG A 142 7.97 37.19 -11.48
C ARG A 142 8.68 35.89 -11.89
N THR A 143 10.00 35.91 -12.09
CA THR A 143 10.80 34.75 -12.50
C THR A 143 10.85 33.62 -11.44
N ASN A 144 10.89 33.97 -10.15
CA ASN A 144 10.96 32.97 -9.08
C ASN A 144 9.61 32.23 -8.85
N ILE A 145 8.49 32.92 -9.10
CA ILE A 145 7.14 32.34 -8.90
C ILE A 145 6.86 31.25 -9.94
N HIS A 146 7.21 31.46 -11.21
CA HIS A 146 6.99 30.48 -12.27
C HIS A 146 7.80 29.20 -12.07
N ASP A 147 9.05 29.29 -11.60
CA ASP A 147 9.88 28.12 -11.36
C ASP A 147 9.42 27.33 -10.12
N GLU A 148 8.96 28.00 -9.08
CA GLU A 148 8.44 27.37 -7.86
C GLU A 148 7.12 26.66 -8.13
N VAL A 149 6.22 27.27 -8.88
CA VAL A 149 4.94 26.66 -9.28
C VAL A 149 5.17 25.48 -10.21
N ARG A 150 6.06 25.59 -11.21
CA ARG A 150 6.42 24.49 -12.11
C ARG A 150 6.99 23.30 -11.33
N ARG A 151 7.84 23.57 -10.34
CA ARG A 151 8.41 22.54 -9.46
C ARG A 151 7.31 21.87 -8.60
N SER A 152 6.38 22.66 -8.07
CA SER A 152 5.23 22.14 -7.32
C SER A 152 4.33 21.24 -8.17
N ARG A 153 4.07 21.59 -9.43
CA ARG A 153 3.27 20.79 -10.38
C ARG A 153 3.89 19.42 -10.63
N SER A 154 5.19 19.40 -10.95
CA SER A 154 5.88 18.13 -11.24
C SER A 154 5.93 17.21 -10.02
N VAL A 155 6.12 17.75 -8.82
CA VAL A 155 6.11 17.00 -7.57
C VAL A 155 4.72 16.41 -7.30
N THR A 156 3.66 17.20 -7.45
CA THR A 156 2.27 16.73 -7.24
C THR A 156 1.88 15.66 -8.26
N ALA A 157 2.21 15.87 -9.54
CA ALA A 157 1.94 14.87 -10.59
C ALA A 157 2.70 13.56 -10.32
N SER A 158 3.98 13.64 -9.96
CA SER A 158 4.79 12.47 -9.62
C SER A 158 4.25 11.73 -8.40
N ALA A 159 3.82 12.45 -7.37
CA ALA A 159 3.20 11.87 -6.18
C ALA A 159 1.85 11.20 -6.51
N ALA A 160 1.05 11.79 -7.41
CA ALA A 160 -0.21 11.22 -7.84
C ALA A 160 -0.02 9.94 -8.68
N VAL A 161 0.95 9.93 -9.59
CA VAL A 161 1.32 8.72 -10.36
C VAL A 161 1.89 7.64 -9.44
N PHE A 162 2.73 8.01 -8.47
CA PHE A 162 3.21 7.10 -7.44
C PHE A 162 2.04 6.48 -6.66
N ALA A 163 1.08 7.28 -6.19
CA ALA A 163 -0.08 6.80 -5.46
C ALA A 163 -0.94 5.84 -6.32
N ALA A 164 -1.16 6.16 -7.59
CA ALA A 164 -1.88 5.29 -8.53
C ALA A 164 -1.16 3.96 -8.78
N THR A 165 0.18 3.98 -8.83
CA THR A 165 0.99 2.77 -9.01
C THR A 165 1.01 1.94 -7.74
N TYR A 166 1.35 2.55 -6.61
CA TYR A 166 1.61 1.84 -5.36
C TYR A 166 0.36 1.21 -4.75
N LEU A 167 -0.81 1.85 -4.86
CA LEU A 167 -2.04 1.36 -4.24
C LEU A 167 -2.96 0.68 -5.26
N PRO A 168 -3.66 1.37 -6.18
CA PRO A 168 -4.64 0.71 -7.04
C PRO A 168 -4.03 -0.32 -7.99
N PHE A 169 -2.89 -0.01 -8.62
CA PHE A 169 -2.28 -0.92 -9.59
C PHE A 169 -1.76 -2.19 -8.94
N LEU A 170 -1.01 -2.09 -7.83
CA LEU A 170 -0.52 -3.27 -7.13
C LEU A 170 -1.68 -4.09 -6.52
N ALA A 171 -2.71 -3.45 -5.98
CA ALA A 171 -3.90 -4.14 -5.48
C ALA A 171 -4.69 -4.86 -6.59
N GLY A 172 -4.63 -4.35 -7.83
CA GLY A 172 -5.23 -5.00 -9.00
C GLY A 172 -4.75 -6.43 -9.19
N PHE A 173 -3.51 -6.76 -8.84
CA PHE A 173 -2.98 -8.13 -8.91
C PHE A 173 -3.66 -9.08 -7.91
N ALA A 174 -4.13 -8.60 -6.75
CA ALA A 174 -4.92 -9.41 -5.83
C ALA A 174 -6.29 -9.74 -6.42
N VAL A 175 -6.88 -8.80 -7.19
CA VAL A 175 -8.13 -9.03 -7.93
C VAL A 175 -7.90 -10.02 -9.08
N LEU A 176 -6.81 -9.88 -9.82
CA LEU A 176 -6.43 -10.84 -10.87
C LEU A 176 -6.21 -12.25 -10.31
N LEU A 177 -5.59 -12.37 -9.12
CA LEU A 177 -5.40 -13.65 -8.44
C LEU A 177 -6.72 -14.31 -8.08
N VAL A 178 -7.67 -13.58 -7.47
CA VAL A 178 -8.96 -14.16 -7.07
C VAL A 178 -9.82 -14.54 -8.26
N ALA A 179 -9.63 -13.90 -9.42
CA ALA A 179 -10.34 -14.22 -10.67
C ALA A 179 -9.88 -15.55 -11.31
N GLN A 180 -8.66 -16.00 -11.01
CA GLN A 180 -8.11 -17.26 -11.54
C GLN A 180 -8.80 -18.52 -10.96
N ASP A 181 -8.52 -19.67 -11.57
CA ASP A 181 -8.80 -20.99 -11.00
C ASP A 181 -8.06 -21.14 -9.68
N HIS A 182 -8.69 -21.75 -8.69
CA HIS A 182 -8.19 -21.81 -7.32
C HIS A 182 -7.86 -20.44 -6.70
N GLY A 183 -8.47 -19.34 -7.19
CA GLY A 183 -8.15 -17.96 -6.82
C GLY A 183 -8.19 -17.68 -5.33
N VAL A 184 -9.13 -18.30 -4.58
CA VAL A 184 -9.18 -18.20 -3.11
C VAL A 184 -7.87 -18.69 -2.48
N GLY A 185 -7.39 -19.87 -2.88
CA GLY A 185 -6.12 -20.42 -2.39
C GLY A 185 -4.92 -19.54 -2.75
N LYS A 186 -4.92 -18.96 -3.96
CA LYS A 186 -3.86 -18.05 -4.42
C LYS A 186 -3.83 -16.72 -3.63
N VAL A 187 -5.01 -16.18 -3.27
CA VAL A 187 -5.10 -15.00 -2.39
C VAL A 187 -4.69 -15.34 -0.96
N VAL A 188 -5.09 -16.52 -0.46
CA VAL A 188 -4.61 -16.98 0.86
C VAL A 188 -3.09 -17.10 0.86
N MET A 189 -2.47 -17.63 -0.19
CA MET A 189 -1.02 -17.68 -0.35
C MET A 189 -0.40 -16.27 -0.38
N LEU A 190 -1.02 -15.32 -1.11
CA LEU A 190 -0.58 -13.91 -1.14
C LEU A 190 -0.55 -13.29 0.25
N ILE A 191 -1.51 -13.60 1.10
CA ILE A 191 -1.57 -13.04 2.47
C ILE A 191 -0.63 -13.82 3.40
N ALA A 192 -0.58 -15.14 3.28
CA ALA A 192 0.19 -16.00 4.18
C ALA A 192 1.70 -15.77 4.08
N LEU A 193 2.23 -15.47 2.89
CA LEU A 193 3.66 -15.24 2.67
C LEU A 193 4.19 -13.97 3.38
N PRO A 194 3.59 -12.77 3.23
CA PRO A 194 3.98 -11.60 4.01
C PRO A 194 3.77 -11.79 5.52
N VAL A 195 2.69 -12.45 5.94
CA VAL A 195 2.48 -12.76 7.37
C VAL A 195 3.57 -13.68 7.92
N ALA A 196 3.99 -14.68 7.15
CA ALA A 196 5.10 -15.55 7.52
C ALA A 196 6.43 -14.78 7.59
N ASN A 197 6.68 -13.87 6.62
CA ASN A 197 7.82 -12.95 6.63
C ASN A 197 7.87 -12.14 7.93
N ASP A 198 6.77 -11.48 8.27
CA ASP A 198 6.72 -10.60 9.44
C ASP A 198 6.83 -11.38 10.75
N THR A 199 6.13 -12.51 10.85
CA THR A 199 6.14 -13.36 12.06
C THR A 199 7.51 -14.01 12.26
N GLY A 200 8.09 -14.56 11.20
CA GLY A 200 9.42 -15.18 11.24
C GLY A 200 10.51 -14.17 11.57
N GLY A 201 10.42 -12.98 10.96
CA GLY A 201 11.34 -11.88 11.19
C GLY A 201 11.27 -11.33 12.62
N TRP A 202 10.06 -11.15 13.11
CA TRP A 202 9.84 -10.70 14.49
C TRP A 202 10.36 -11.72 15.51
N LEU A 203 10.03 -13.00 15.34
CA LEU A 203 10.44 -14.05 16.26
C LEU A 203 11.96 -14.23 16.31
N ALA A 204 12.60 -14.38 15.14
CA ALA A 204 14.05 -14.52 15.06
C ALA A 204 14.78 -13.24 15.49
N GLY A 205 14.22 -12.07 15.16
CA GLY A 205 14.79 -10.78 15.56
C GLY A 205 14.79 -10.56 17.09
N ILE A 206 13.76 -11.02 17.79
CA ILE A 206 13.73 -10.95 19.26
C ILE A 206 14.72 -11.90 19.90
N ILE A 207 14.84 -13.12 19.38
CA ILE A 207 15.66 -14.18 20.02
C ILE A 207 17.15 -13.99 19.66
N PHE A 208 17.45 -13.70 18.42
CA PHE A 208 18.80 -13.72 17.87
C PHE A 208 19.31 -12.37 17.36
N GLY A 209 18.46 -11.33 17.24
CA GLY A 209 18.80 -10.05 16.62
C GLY A 209 19.96 -9.33 17.30
N LYS A 210 21.06 -9.17 16.56
CA LYS A 210 22.29 -8.48 17.00
C LYS A 210 22.73 -7.42 16.00
N HIS A 211 22.52 -7.66 14.70
CA HIS A 211 23.05 -6.80 13.62
C HIS A 211 21.90 -6.04 12.96
N PRO A 212 21.76 -4.72 13.21
CA PRO A 212 20.72 -3.90 12.56
C PRO A 212 20.90 -3.90 11.04
N MET A 213 19.77 -4.07 10.27
CA MET A 213 19.79 -4.06 8.81
C MET A 213 19.73 -2.64 8.25
N ALA A 214 18.88 -1.79 8.80
CA ALA A 214 18.64 -0.43 8.31
C ALA A 214 18.48 0.56 9.49
N PRO A 215 19.56 0.92 10.22
CA PRO A 215 19.48 1.69 11.46
C PRO A 215 18.76 3.03 11.34
N SER A 216 18.98 3.74 10.21
CA SER A 216 18.40 5.07 9.95
C SER A 216 16.92 5.04 9.58
N VAL A 217 16.41 3.94 9.02
CA VAL A 217 15.06 3.82 8.48
C VAL A 217 14.16 3.00 9.41
N SER A 218 14.63 1.83 9.79
CA SER A 218 13.93 0.87 10.65
C SER A 218 14.91 0.23 11.65
N PRO A 219 15.16 0.87 12.81
CA PRO A 219 16.20 0.44 13.74
C PRO A 219 15.92 -0.92 14.40
N LYS A 220 14.70 -1.43 14.30
CA LYS A 220 14.31 -2.73 14.89
C LYS A 220 14.52 -3.91 13.94
N LYS A 221 14.78 -3.67 12.63
CA LYS A 221 15.07 -4.75 11.68
C LYS A 221 16.51 -5.22 11.81
N SER A 222 16.70 -6.54 11.90
CA SER A 222 18.02 -7.19 12.01
C SER A 222 18.22 -8.22 10.88
N TRP A 223 19.47 -8.51 10.55
CA TRP A 223 19.83 -9.55 9.59
C TRP A 223 19.41 -10.94 10.04
N GLU A 224 19.46 -11.22 11.35
CA GLU A 224 18.99 -12.47 11.93
C GLU A 224 17.46 -12.58 11.81
N GLY A 225 16.75 -11.46 12.00
CA GLY A 225 15.32 -11.37 11.71
C GLY A 225 15.01 -11.69 10.26
N PHE A 226 15.76 -11.12 9.31
CA PHE A 226 15.61 -11.41 7.89
C PHE A 226 15.85 -12.89 7.55
N ALA A 227 16.83 -13.54 8.18
CA ALA A 227 17.05 -14.98 8.03
C ALA A 227 15.85 -15.79 8.55
N GLY A 228 15.23 -15.37 9.67
CA GLY A 228 14.01 -15.98 10.20
C GLY A 228 12.80 -15.79 9.29
N SER A 229 12.64 -14.61 8.70
CA SER A 229 11.65 -14.34 7.64
C SER A 229 11.83 -15.30 6.47
N MET A 230 13.07 -15.47 6.01
CA MET A 230 13.42 -16.36 4.90
C MET A 230 13.02 -17.81 5.20
N ALA A 231 13.39 -18.32 6.38
CA ALA A 231 13.06 -19.68 6.78
C ALA A 231 11.53 -19.90 6.85
N ALA A 232 10.80 -18.98 7.46
CA ALA A 232 9.35 -19.09 7.60
C ALA A 232 8.64 -19.04 6.23
N ALA A 233 9.02 -18.10 5.38
CA ALA A 233 8.38 -17.95 4.06
C ALA A 233 8.73 -19.10 3.10
N VAL A 234 9.92 -19.68 3.17
CA VAL A 234 10.28 -20.90 2.44
C VAL A 234 9.36 -22.04 2.81
N VAL A 235 9.12 -22.27 4.10
CA VAL A 235 8.21 -23.33 4.56
C VAL A 235 6.78 -23.09 4.12
N VAL A 236 6.27 -21.86 4.32
CA VAL A 236 4.88 -21.50 3.96
C VAL A 236 4.71 -21.52 2.44
N GLY A 237 5.66 -21.00 1.67
CA GLY A 237 5.62 -21.00 0.21
C GLY A 237 5.65 -22.41 -0.36
N ALA A 238 6.57 -23.28 0.12
CA ALA A 238 6.62 -24.67 -0.25
C ALA A 238 5.30 -25.40 0.03
N GLY A 239 4.70 -25.17 1.22
CA GLY A 239 3.43 -25.75 1.61
C GLY A 239 2.25 -25.28 0.76
N CYS A 240 2.12 -23.96 0.53
CA CYS A 240 1.06 -23.40 -0.29
C CYS A 240 1.11 -23.90 -1.73
N VAL A 241 2.29 -23.85 -2.36
CA VAL A 241 2.45 -24.29 -3.76
C VAL A 241 2.28 -25.80 -3.89
N TRP A 242 2.72 -26.58 -2.89
CA TRP A 242 2.47 -28.03 -2.87
C TRP A 242 0.97 -28.35 -2.81
N VAL A 243 0.20 -27.63 -1.99
CA VAL A 243 -1.25 -27.85 -1.89
C VAL A 243 -1.97 -27.44 -3.18
N LEU A 244 -1.63 -26.27 -3.75
CA LEU A 244 -2.28 -25.72 -4.93
C LEU A 244 -1.86 -26.42 -6.24
N GLY A 245 -0.60 -26.87 -6.33
CA GLY A 245 -0.02 -27.50 -7.52
C GLY A 245 -0.20 -29.04 -7.58
N GLY A 246 -1.25 -29.56 -6.97
CA GLY A 246 -1.61 -30.99 -7.08
C GLY A 246 -0.75 -31.93 -6.22
N ARG A 247 -0.06 -31.44 -5.22
CA ARG A 247 0.74 -32.19 -4.23
C ARG A 247 1.93 -32.97 -4.82
N THR A 248 2.49 -32.45 -5.91
CA THR A 248 3.69 -33.05 -6.52
C THR A 248 4.98 -32.59 -5.84
N ALA A 249 6.01 -33.44 -5.82
CA ALA A 249 7.30 -33.10 -5.20
C ALA A 249 7.98 -31.90 -5.89
N ALA A 250 7.76 -31.72 -7.19
CA ALA A 250 8.28 -30.57 -7.94
C ALA A 250 7.75 -29.21 -7.47
N CYS A 251 6.60 -29.17 -6.82
CA CYS A 251 6.01 -27.94 -6.28
C CYS A 251 6.78 -27.40 -5.06
N ILE A 252 7.49 -28.25 -4.32
CA ILE A 252 8.20 -27.87 -3.10
C ILE A 252 9.32 -26.85 -3.39
N PRO A 253 10.29 -27.11 -4.29
CA PRO A 253 11.35 -26.15 -4.61
C PRO A 253 10.81 -24.89 -5.27
N ALA A 254 9.77 -24.99 -6.09
CA ALA A 254 9.13 -23.83 -6.70
C ALA A 254 8.48 -22.91 -5.64
N GLY A 255 7.75 -23.49 -4.69
CA GLY A 255 7.17 -22.74 -3.56
C GLY A 255 8.21 -22.16 -2.62
N ALA A 256 9.31 -22.87 -2.37
CA ALA A 256 10.44 -22.35 -1.62
C ALA A 256 11.07 -21.13 -2.30
N LEU A 257 11.27 -21.18 -3.60
CA LEU A 257 11.78 -20.06 -4.40
C LEU A 257 10.81 -18.86 -4.34
N LEU A 258 9.50 -19.09 -4.47
CA LEU A 258 8.50 -18.05 -4.29
C LEU A 258 8.62 -17.39 -2.91
N GLY A 259 8.75 -18.18 -1.84
CA GLY A 259 8.94 -17.69 -0.48
C GLY A 259 10.15 -16.75 -0.37
N ILE A 260 11.29 -17.14 -0.95
CA ILE A 260 12.52 -16.33 -0.99
C ILE A 260 12.28 -14.99 -1.68
N VAL A 261 11.68 -15.01 -2.88
CA VAL A 261 11.41 -13.78 -3.66
C VAL A 261 10.44 -12.86 -2.92
N VAL A 262 9.37 -13.40 -2.34
CA VAL A 262 8.39 -12.61 -1.59
C VAL A 262 9.02 -11.96 -0.37
N VAL A 263 9.90 -12.65 0.37
CA VAL A 263 10.62 -12.02 1.53
C VAL A 263 11.45 -10.82 1.06
N ILE A 264 12.20 -10.96 -0.01
CA ILE A 264 13.03 -9.87 -0.53
C ILE A 264 12.15 -8.68 -0.90
N VAL A 265 11.09 -8.92 -1.71
CA VAL A 265 10.22 -7.86 -2.21
C VAL A 265 9.41 -7.21 -1.08
N SER A 266 8.84 -8.00 -0.16
CA SER A 266 8.11 -7.49 1.01
C SER A 266 9.00 -6.68 1.95
N THR A 267 10.24 -7.12 2.16
CA THR A 267 11.22 -6.38 2.99
C THR A 267 11.58 -5.04 2.35
N LEU A 268 11.76 -5.02 1.02
CA LEU A 268 12.02 -3.78 0.26
C LEU A 268 10.80 -2.84 0.29
N GLY A 269 9.59 -3.39 0.19
CA GLY A 269 8.33 -2.63 0.27
C GLY A 269 8.18 -1.92 1.62
N ASP A 270 8.33 -2.66 2.73
CA ASP A 270 8.26 -2.09 4.09
C ASP A 270 9.39 -1.08 4.36
N LEU A 271 10.62 -1.32 3.86
CA LEU A 271 11.69 -0.33 3.95
C LEU A 271 11.38 0.92 3.12
N GLY A 272 10.84 0.76 1.91
CA GLY A 272 10.43 1.86 1.05
C GLY A 272 9.32 2.71 1.69
N GLU A 273 8.30 2.08 2.27
CA GLU A 273 7.25 2.77 3.02
C GLU A 273 7.82 3.46 4.27
N SER A 274 8.74 2.80 4.98
CA SER A 274 9.42 3.38 6.14
C SER A 274 10.24 4.62 5.76
N LEU A 275 10.94 4.62 4.61
CA LEU A 275 11.63 5.79 4.06
C LEU A 275 10.64 6.92 3.78
N LEU A 276 9.55 6.63 3.07
CA LEU A 276 8.52 7.61 2.77
C LEU A 276 7.95 8.25 4.05
N LYS A 277 7.71 7.45 5.10
CA LYS A 277 7.27 7.95 6.41
C LYS A 277 8.29 8.93 7.01
N ARG A 278 9.58 8.62 6.94
CA ARG A 278 10.64 9.52 7.46
C ARG A 278 10.73 10.81 6.67
N ASP A 279 10.63 10.74 5.34
CA ASP A 279 10.63 11.92 4.48
C ASP A 279 9.42 12.83 4.72
N LEU A 280 8.25 12.25 5.01
CA LEU A 280 7.05 12.99 5.39
C LEU A 280 7.04 13.46 6.86
N GLY A 281 8.04 13.08 7.67
CA GLY A 281 8.12 13.39 9.10
C GLY A 281 7.07 12.65 9.92
N LEU A 282 6.67 11.45 9.48
CA LEU A 282 5.66 10.60 10.11
C LEU A 282 6.29 9.34 10.71
N LYS A 283 5.57 8.73 11.65
CA LYS A 283 5.85 7.40 12.16
C LYS A 283 4.90 6.37 11.57
N ASP A 284 3.62 6.68 11.49
CA ASP A 284 2.55 5.85 10.93
C ASP A 284 1.86 6.69 9.83
N MET A 285 1.44 6.08 8.71
CA MET A 285 0.83 6.79 7.58
C MET A 285 -0.54 7.35 7.91
N GLY A 286 -1.28 6.69 8.80
CA GLY A 286 -2.62 7.09 9.17
C GLY A 286 -3.06 6.53 10.52
N THR A 287 -4.35 6.70 10.82
CA THR A 287 -4.98 6.29 12.10
C THR A 287 -6.36 5.67 11.88
N LEU A 288 -6.65 5.24 10.65
CA LEU A 288 -7.95 4.63 10.34
C LEU A 288 -8.22 3.35 11.14
N LEU A 289 -7.17 2.63 11.55
CA LEU A 289 -7.30 1.40 12.30
C LEU A 289 -6.94 1.62 13.78
N PRO A 290 -7.95 1.74 14.69
CA PRO A 290 -7.70 1.94 16.12
C PRO A 290 -6.79 0.86 16.69
N GLY A 291 -5.68 1.26 17.31
CA GLY A 291 -4.69 0.34 17.88
C GLY A 291 -3.71 -0.31 16.89
N HIS A 292 -3.93 -0.20 15.57
CA HIS A 292 -3.08 -0.78 14.51
C HIS A 292 -2.31 0.24 13.67
N GLY A 293 -2.60 1.54 13.78
CA GLY A 293 -2.00 2.58 12.93
C GLY A 293 -2.79 2.77 11.64
N GLY A 294 -2.10 3.01 10.54
CA GLY A 294 -2.72 3.20 9.24
C GLY A 294 -3.10 1.90 8.53
N LEU A 295 -4.10 1.99 7.67
CA LEU A 295 -4.46 0.92 6.75
C LEU A 295 -3.34 0.67 5.73
N MET A 296 -2.69 1.73 5.26
CA MET A 296 -1.54 1.64 4.37
C MET A 296 -0.39 0.86 5.00
N ASP A 297 -0.11 1.09 6.30
CA ASP A 297 0.91 0.36 7.07
C ASP A 297 0.64 -1.17 7.19
N ARG A 298 -0.54 -1.65 6.76
CA ARG A 298 -0.92 -3.08 6.75
C ARG A 298 -0.90 -3.67 5.36
N LEU A 299 -0.96 -2.85 4.34
CA LEU A 299 -1.00 -3.30 2.95
C LEU A 299 0.37 -3.28 2.27
N ASP A 300 1.34 -2.57 2.81
CA ASP A 300 2.65 -2.32 2.22
C ASP A 300 3.34 -3.57 1.67
N SER A 301 3.52 -4.58 2.51
CA SER A 301 4.17 -5.85 2.16
C SER A 301 3.30 -6.72 1.22
N ILE A 302 1.98 -6.70 1.42
CA ILE A 302 1.04 -7.48 0.60
C ILE A 302 0.97 -6.93 -0.82
N LEU A 303 0.92 -5.60 -0.97
CA LEU A 303 0.81 -4.95 -2.27
C LEU A 303 2.01 -5.24 -3.16
N VAL A 304 3.23 -5.11 -2.63
CA VAL A 304 4.43 -5.38 -3.42
C VAL A 304 4.65 -6.87 -3.68
N ALA A 305 4.11 -7.77 -2.84
CA ALA A 305 4.12 -9.21 -3.08
C ALA A 305 3.11 -9.63 -4.17
N ALA A 306 2.01 -8.90 -4.37
CA ALA A 306 0.91 -9.29 -5.24
C ALA A 306 1.32 -9.56 -6.70
N PRO A 307 2.10 -8.69 -7.39
CA PRO A 307 2.55 -8.98 -8.74
C PRO A 307 3.47 -10.22 -8.82
N VAL A 308 4.31 -10.44 -7.81
CA VAL A 308 5.21 -11.61 -7.76
C VAL A 308 4.41 -12.89 -7.66
N VAL A 309 3.46 -12.96 -6.72
CA VAL A 309 2.58 -14.12 -6.54
C VAL A 309 1.70 -14.34 -7.77
N TYR A 310 1.22 -13.27 -8.41
CA TYR A 310 0.42 -13.36 -9.64
C TYR A 310 1.22 -13.96 -10.80
N VAL A 311 2.40 -13.40 -11.09
CA VAL A 311 3.26 -13.92 -12.17
C VAL A 311 3.67 -15.35 -11.90
N PHE A 312 4.06 -15.67 -10.67
CA PHE A 312 4.37 -17.06 -10.29
C PHE A 312 3.18 -17.99 -10.51
N SER A 313 1.97 -17.57 -10.14
CA SER A 313 0.76 -18.39 -10.30
C SER A 313 0.38 -18.65 -11.76
N LEU A 314 0.71 -17.74 -12.68
CA LEU A 314 0.51 -17.94 -14.11
C LEU A 314 1.48 -18.98 -14.72
N ILE A 315 2.66 -19.13 -14.13
CA ILE A 315 3.71 -20.02 -14.67
C ILE A 315 3.59 -21.43 -14.06
N MET A 316 3.20 -21.51 -12.78
CA MET A 316 3.36 -22.74 -11.99
C MET A 316 2.05 -23.36 -11.48
N LEU A 317 0.94 -22.61 -11.50
CA LEU A 317 -0.36 -23.00 -10.92
C LEU A 317 -1.53 -22.80 -11.88
#